data_002118d23d1832bf4e4c9c114158f78a
#
_entry.id   002118d23d1832bf4e4c9c114158f78a
#
_cell.length_a   1.000
_cell.length_b   1.000
_cell.length_c   1.000
_cell.angle_alpha   90.00
_cell.angle_beta   90.00
_cell.angle_gamma   90.00
#
_symmetry.space_group_name_H-M   'P 1'
#
loop_
_entity.id
_entity.type
_entity.pdbx_description
1 polymer ?
#
loop_
_entity_poly.entity_id
_entity_poly.type
_entity_poly.pdbx_seq_one_letter_code
_entity_poly.pdbx_strand_id
1 'polypeptide(L)'
;MATVFMKFLERRPEGYDRSIRRLTAGRLDLLHRRVAEDWVEPGERVLDVGCGTGSQAVRCAERGAQVTAIDSSAAMLEVARARSAQEGLSDRIELLLLDGLEVGEHLPARSFDVVVLSLVLSELDDRGQRRLLKACRSLLSERGRLLVVEEVVPDGGLRRGVYRIWRGMWVAITAAIARSTTSPLQHPQRLLAETGFRMIPVSSYPGGLSLFLGQMKEPSEPPGDGAATAAEAGTVPELRHSTSLGTILRDLYCLLTRIWPPYLRFRPGLYRVGRPGPEAPVLVTGNFDLTVRRLVRAIRSLDAYVLVGDSRGINVWCAAGGGHFTADDVISAVKHSGLEELVVHRRLILPQLCANGVKGESIEESTGWRVRWGPTRAADIPAYLARECRKTDLMRSVDFPLVDRLEMTLVMWLFWASLLALILLVVRRGLVIPALASSLALFLVAGGLWPWLPGYQGSAKGLSLAAASVAAMVLASMTWLHLPARSVFSWCVGLCALALFVGADFQGADPGRRGGEVEQFPVIMPLELVLVALYLLVPRLVGW
;
A
#
# COMPACT_ATOMS: atom_id res chain seq x y z
N MET A 1 0.43 -11.62 -11.50
CA MET A 1 1.41 -12.35 -12.36
C MET A 1 1.94 -13.63 -11.71
N ALA A 2 1.83 -13.75 -10.40
CA ALA A 2 2.20 -14.98 -9.68
C ALA A 2 1.41 -16.19 -10.20
N THR A 3 0.11 -16.02 -10.41
CA THR A 3 -0.78 -17.09 -10.82
C THR A 3 -0.43 -17.71 -12.18
N VAL A 4 0.14 -16.95 -13.12
CA VAL A 4 0.47 -17.46 -14.46
C VAL A 4 1.51 -18.61 -14.44
N PHE A 5 2.40 -18.61 -13.43
CA PHE A 5 3.49 -19.58 -13.33
C PHE A 5 3.24 -20.68 -12.30
N MET A 6 2.18 -20.62 -11.50
CA MET A 6 1.96 -21.51 -10.36
C MET A 6 2.02 -22.98 -10.74
N LYS A 7 1.21 -23.45 -11.69
CA LYS A 7 1.20 -24.86 -12.13
C LYS A 7 2.51 -25.38 -12.69
N PHE A 8 3.36 -24.49 -13.17
CA PHE A 8 4.72 -24.87 -13.60
C PHE A 8 5.65 -25.03 -12.38
N LEU A 9 5.50 -24.16 -11.38
CA LEU A 9 6.31 -24.17 -10.15
C LEU A 9 5.95 -25.33 -9.24
N GLU A 10 4.69 -25.76 -9.19
CA GLU A 10 4.20 -26.91 -8.42
C GLU A 10 4.89 -28.23 -8.77
N ARG A 11 5.44 -28.34 -9.98
CA ARG A 11 6.23 -29.50 -10.40
C ARG A 11 7.54 -29.65 -9.63
N ARG A 12 8.00 -28.62 -8.91
CA ARG A 12 9.21 -28.60 -8.08
C ARG A 12 8.93 -27.92 -6.74
N PRO A 13 8.25 -28.62 -5.81
CA PRO A 13 7.80 -28.04 -4.53
C PRO A 13 8.93 -27.42 -3.69
N GLU A 14 10.12 -28.05 -3.68
CA GLU A 14 11.29 -27.56 -2.93
C GLU A 14 11.77 -26.15 -3.33
N GLY A 15 11.57 -25.78 -4.60
CA GLY A 15 11.93 -24.46 -5.12
C GLY A 15 10.78 -23.47 -5.22
N TYR A 16 9.57 -23.90 -4.88
CA TYR A 16 8.33 -23.14 -5.09
C TYR A 16 8.37 -21.78 -4.41
N ASP A 17 8.64 -21.72 -3.11
CA ASP A 17 8.63 -20.46 -2.34
C ASP A 17 9.66 -19.45 -2.82
N ARG A 18 10.85 -19.92 -3.16
CA ARG A 18 11.91 -19.04 -3.70
C ARG A 18 11.49 -18.43 -5.04
N SER A 19 10.84 -19.23 -5.87
CA SER A 19 10.40 -18.82 -7.20
C SER A 19 9.21 -17.86 -7.12
N ILE A 20 8.20 -18.18 -6.30
CA ILE A 20 7.02 -17.34 -6.11
C ILE A 20 7.39 -16.00 -5.42
N ARG A 21 8.33 -16.02 -4.47
CA ARG A 21 8.88 -14.81 -3.84
C ARG A 21 9.54 -13.89 -4.88
N ARG A 22 10.33 -14.44 -5.82
CA ARG A 22 10.93 -13.66 -6.91
C ARG A 22 9.86 -13.08 -7.84
N LEU A 23 8.91 -13.89 -8.27
CA LEU A 23 7.83 -13.48 -9.19
C LEU A 23 6.91 -12.40 -8.55
N THR A 24 6.66 -12.48 -7.27
CA THR A 24 5.83 -11.50 -6.54
C THR A 24 6.65 -10.35 -5.96
N ALA A 25 7.98 -10.35 -6.12
CA ALA A 25 8.90 -9.42 -5.45
C ALA A 25 8.66 -9.38 -3.92
N GLY A 26 8.45 -10.54 -3.30
CA GLY A 26 8.19 -10.71 -1.87
C GLY A 26 6.80 -10.25 -1.39
N ARG A 27 5.93 -9.79 -2.29
CA ARG A 27 4.60 -9.25 -1.91
C ARG A 27 3.67 -10.31 -1.34
N LEU A 28 3.75 -11.55 -1.83
CA LEU A 28 2.97 -12.65 -1.26
C LEU A 28 3.37 -12.91 0.20
N ASP A 29 4.67 -12.92 0.50
CA ASP A 29 5.17 -13.07 1.87
C ASP A 29 4.65 -11.97 2.81
N LEU A 30 4.58 -10.72 2.30
CA LEU A 30 4.01 -9.60 3.07
C LEU A 30 2.51 -9.81 3.33
N LEU A 31 1.75 -10.30 2.34
CA LEU A 31 0.33 -10.58 2.53
C LEU A 31 0.11 -11.74 3.50
N HIS A 32 0.88 -12.82 3.40
CA HIS A 32 0.84 -13.94 4.34
C HIS A 32 1.17 -13.51 5.77
N ARG A 33 2.15 -12.62 5.94
CA ARG A 33 2.45 -12.01 7.23
C ARG A 33 1.27 -11.20 7.76
N ARG A 34 0.67 -10.35 6.92
CA ARG A 34 -0.52 -9.59 7.31
C ARG A 34 -1.71 -10.49 7.68
N VAL A 35 -1.93 -11.58 6.98
CA VAL A 35 -2.95 -12.56 7.35
C VAL A 35 -2.72 -13.06 8.77
N ALA A 36 -1.50 -13.51 9.09
CA ALA A 36 -1.19 -14.07 10.39
C ALA A 36 -1.17 -13.01 11.51
N GLU A 37 -0.49 -11.86 11.28
CA GLU A 37 -0.29 -10.83 12.31
C GLU A 37 -1.55 -10.00 12.57
N ASP A 38 -2.32 -9.70 11.51
CA ASP A 38 -3.45 -8.77 11.59
C ASP A 38 -4.77 -9.48 11.88
N TRP A 39 -4.89 -10.76 11.53
CA TRP A 39 -6.18 -11.46 11.47
C TRP A 39 -6.24 -12.81 12.17
N VAL A 40 -5.15 -13.29 12.77
CA VAL A 40 -5.12 -14.55 13.52
C VAL A 40 -4.74 -14.27 14.97
N GLU A 41 -5.60 -14.73 15.90
CA GLU A 41 -5.38 -14.60 17.33
C GLU A 41 -4.91 -15.94 17.94
N PRO A 42 -4.15 -15.91 19.05
CA PRO A 42 -3.73 -17.14 19.71
C PRO A 42 -4.93 -17.99 20.15
N GLY A 43 -4.85 -19.30 19.90
CA GLY A 43 -5.91 -20.25 20.25
C GLY A 43 -7.01 -20.39 19.21
N GLU A 44 -7.06 -19.58 18.17
CA GLU A 44 -8.03 -19.72 17.09
C GLU A 44 -7.78 -20.96 16.23
N ARG A 45 -8.86 -21.51 15.68
CA ARG A 45 -8.84 -22.62 14.73
C ARG A 45 -8.84 -22.07 13.33
N VAL A 46 -7.74 -22.28 12.61
CA VAL A 46 -7.52 -21.78 11.24
C VAL A 46 -7.59 -22.93 10.26
N LEU A 47 -8.36 -22.76 9.18
CA LEU A 47 -8.33 -23.64 8.02
C LEU A 47 -7.55 -22.93 6.89
N ASP A 48 -6.45 -23.51 6.46
CA ASP A 48 -5.66 -23.05 5.31
C ASP A 48 -5.93 -23.97 4.11
N VAL A 49 -6.74 -23.48 3.16
CA VAL A 49 -7.16 -24.26 1.98
C VAL A 49 -6.23 -24.02 0.82
N GLY A 50 -5.66 -25.11 0.24
CA GLY A 50 -4.61 -25.01 -0.76
C GLY A 50 -3.31 -24.47 -0.15
N CYS A 51 -2.91 -25.08 0.97
CA CYS A 51 -1.78 -24.58 1.78
C CYS A 51 -0.42 -24.66 1.09
N GLY A 52 -0.30 -25.43 -0.02
CA GLY A 52 0.93 -25.63 -0.76
C GLY A 52 2.05 -26.13 0.15
N THR A 53 3.16 -25.40 0.18
CA THR A 53 4.34 -25.69 1.03
C THR A 53 4.16 -25.31 2.50
N GLY A 54 2.96 -24.96 2.97
CA GLY A 54 2.65 -24.65 4.35
C GLY A 54 3.15 -23.30 4.86
N SER A 55 3.56 -22.42 3.97
CA SER A 55 4.12 -21.11 4.36
C SER A 55 3.13 -20.24 5.15
N GLN A 56 1.86 -20.25 4.80
CA GLN A 56 0.80 -19.54 5.53
C GLN A 56 0.43 -20.25 6.82
N ALA A 57 0.29 -21.58 6.77
CA ALA A 57 -0.06 -22.39 7.93
C ALA A 57 0.95 -22.22 9.08
N VAL A 58 2.26 -22.26 8.77
CA VAL A 58 3.32 -22.03 9.75
C VAL A 58 3.20 -20.64 10.40
N ARG A 59 2.99 -19.57 9.62
CA ARG A 59 2.81 -18.22 10.17
C ARG A 59 1.61 -18.08 11.09
N CYS A 60 0.50 -18.77 10.79
CA CYS A 60 -0.67 -18.81 11.66
C CYS A 60 -0.36 -19.58 12.96
N ALA A 61 0.34 -20.71 12.87
CA ALA A 61 0.73 -21.50 14.03
C ALA A 61 1.75 -20.79 14.93
N GLU A 62 2.69 -20.01 14.37
CA GLU A 62 3.60 -19.13 15.11
C GLU A 62 2.85 -18.09 15.96
N ARG A 63 1.66 -17.68 15.51
CA ARG A 63 0.76 -16.79 16.28
C ARG A 63 0.01 -17.51 17.41
N GLY A 64 0.19 -18.83 17.53
CA GLY A 64 -0.47 -19.63 18.55
C GLY A 64 -1.80 -20.26 18.11
N ALA A 65 -2.16 -20.19 16.85
CA ALA A 65 -3.36 -20.82 16.31
C ALA A 65 -3.20 -22.35 16.18
N GLN A 66 -4.34 -23.06 16.17
CA GLN A 66 -4.45 -24.46 15.73
C GLN A 66 -4.84 -24.48 14.26
N VAL A 67 -3.98 -25.01 13.42
CA VAL A 67 -4.14 -24.92 11.96
C VAL A 67 -4.44 -26.29 11.37
N THR A 68 -5.56 -26.40 10.65
CA THR A 68 -5.81 -27.49 9.71
C THR A 68 -5.45 -26.98 8.32
N ALA A 69 -4.43 -27.56 7.69
CA ALA A 69 -3.93 -27.14 6.39
C ALA A 69 -4.15 -28.27 5.37
N ILE A 70 -4.82 -27.94 4.28
CA ILE A 70 -5.19 -28.93 3.27
C ILE A 70 -4.61 -28.57 1.91
N ASP A 71 -4.21 -29.59 1.16
CA ASP A 71 -3.80 -29.46 -0.24
C ASP A 71 -4.10 -30.76 -1.01
N SER A 72 -4.38 -30.66 -2.29
CA SER A 72 -4.58 -31.82 -3.18
C SER A 72 -3.28 -32.47 -3.63
N SER A 73 -2.14 -31.85 -3.40
CA SER A 73 -0.80 -32.32 -3.78
C SER A 73 -0.05 -32.94 -2.60
N ALA A 74 0.13 -34.27 -2.63
CA ALA A 74 0.94 -34.98 -1.63
C ALA A 74 2.38 -34.44 -1.57
N ALA A 75 2.97 -34.06 -2.71
CA ALA A 75 4.32 -33.53 -2.76
C ALA A 75 4.46 -32.15 -2.09
N MET A 76 3.43 -31.30 -2.19
CA MET A 76 3.38 -30.02 -1.45
C MET A 76 3.28 -30.26 0.04
N LEU A 77 2.42 -31.20 0.47
CA LEU A 77 2.23 -31.54 1.88
C LEU A 77 3.49 -32.16 2.51
N GLU A 78 4.32 -32.88 1.75
CA GLU A 78 5.61 -33.34 2.27
C GLU A 78 6.54 -32.17 2.62
N VAL A 79 6.61 -31.16 1.76
CA VAL A 79 7.38 -29.93 2.05
C VAL A 79 6.78 -29.19 3.25
N ALA A 80 5.45 -29.08 3.33
CA ALA A 80 4.76 -28.46 4.45
C ALA A 80 5.05 -29.19 5.78
N ARG A 81 5.07 -30.53 5.75
CA ARG A 81 5.38 -31.36 6.93
C ARG A 81 6.84 -31.15 7.38
N ALA A 82 7.78 -31.16 6.45
CA ALA A 82 9.19 -30.90 6.76
C ALA A 82 9.36 -29.51 7.38
N ARG A 83 8.67 -28.51 6.84
CA ARG A 83 8.70 -27.13 7.37
C ARG A 83 8.12 -27.02 8.77
N SER A 84 6.93 -27.57 9.00
CA SER A 84 6.29 -27.54 10.33
C SER A 84 7.17 -28.21 11.39
N ALA A 85 7.86 -29.29 11.01
CA ALA A 85 8.80 -29.97 11.91
C ALA A 85 10.06 -29.14 12.19
N GLN A 86 10.63 -28.47 11.18
CA GLN A 86 11.76 -27.58 11.34
C GLN A 86 11.49 -26.41 12.29
N GLU A 87 10.28 -25.85 12.22
CA GLU A 87 9.84 -24.73 13.08
C GLU A 87 9.28 -25.21 14.43
N GLY A 88 9.25 -26.52 14.69
CA GLY A 88 8.74 -27.08 15.95
C GLY A 88 7.24 -26.90 16.16
N LEU A 89 6.48 -26.82 15.05
CA LEU A 89 5.05 -26.50 15.06
C LEU A 89 4.16 -27.70 14.66
N SER A 90 4.71 -28.91 14.60
CA SER A 90 3.97 -30.12 14.19
C SER A 90 2.74 -30.39 15.04
N ASP A 91 2.77 -30.06 16.31
CA ASP A 91 1.64 -30.26 17.23
C ASP A 91 0.50 -29.23 17.02
N ARG A 92 0.75 -28.17 16.25
CA ARG A 92 -0.20 -27.11 15.97
C ARG A 92 -0.74 -27.11 14.55
N ILE A 93 -0.13 -27.93 13.66
CA ILE A 93 -0.49 -27.96 12.24
C ILE A 93 -0.87 -29.39 11.85
N GLU A 94 -2.15 -29.60 11.58
CA GLU A 94 -2.68 -30.81 10.99
C GLU A 94 -2.68 -30.68 9.47
N LEU A 95 -2.02 -31.62 8.77
CA LEU A 95 -1.91 -31.65 7.31
C LEU A 95 -2.77 -32.74 6.72
N LEU A 96 -3.73 -32.37 5.86
CA LEU A 96 -4.66 -33.30 5.23
C LEU A 96 -4.55 -33.27 3.70
N LEU A 97 -4.44 -34.45 3.09
CA LEU A 97 -4.51 -34.60 1.64
C LEU A 97 -5.98 -34.58 1.23
N LEU A 98 -6.46 -33.41 0.79
CA LEU A 98 -7.87 -33.19 0.49
C LEU A 98 -8.04 -32.13 -0.61
N ASP A 99 -8.97 -32.37 -1.54
CA ASP A 99 -9.38 -31.37 -2.53
C ASP A 99 -10.18 -30.25 -1.85
N GLY A 100 -9.84 -29.00 -2.13
CA GLY A 100 -10.57 -27.85 -1.63
C GLY A 100 -12.06 -27.85 -1.94
N LEU A 101 -12.49 -28.47 -3.02
CA LEU A 101 -13.91 -28.60 -3.39
C LEU A 101 -14.69 -29.61 -2.52
N GLU A 102 -14.01 -30.45 -1.77
CA GLU A 102 -14.59 -31.49 -0.91
C GLU A 102 -14.58 -31.14 0.59
N VAL A 103 -14.01 -29.98 0.97
CA VAL A 103 -13.85 -29.57 2.38
C VAL A 103 -15.15 -29.57 3.17
N GLY A 104 -16.27 -29.20 2.53
CA GLY A 104 -17.57 -29.13 3.18
C GLY A 104 -18.16 -30.52 3.52
N GLU A 105 -17.65 -31.58 2.92
CA GLU A 105 -18.09 -32.95 3.13
C GLU A 105 -17.23 -33.68 4.18
N HIS A 106 -15.96 -33.24 4.34
CA HIS A 106 -14.98 -33.94 5.19
C HIS A 106 -14.69 -33.22 6.51
N LEU A 107 -14.95 -31.90 6.58
CA LEU A 107 -14.66 -31.11 7.77
C LEU A 107 -15.97 -30.70 8.49
N PRO A 108 -15.96 -30.65 9.84
CA PRO A 108 -17.15 -30.32 10.60
C PRO A 108 -17.59 -28.87 10.38
N ALA A 109 -18.89 -28.66 10.25
CA ALA A 109 -19.48 -27.33 10.09
C ALA A 109 -19.20 -26.45 11.33
N ARG A 110 -19.05 -25.13 11.12
CA ARG A 110 -18.87 -24.12 12.17
C ARG A 110 -17.68 -24.38 13.09
N SER A 111 -16.64 -25.06 12.59
CA SER A 111 -15.49 -25.48 13.39
C SER A 111 -14.27 -24.57 13.30
N PHE A 112 -14.28 -23.59 12.39
CA PHE A 112 -13.13 -22.71 12.18
C PHE A 112 -13.48 -21.25 12.47
N ASP A 113 -12.55 -20.56 13.11
CA ASP A 113 -12.66 -19.13 13.41
C ASP A 113 -12.09 -18.28 12.27
N VAL A 114 -11.13 -18.85 11.51
CA VAL A 114 -10.54 -18.25 10.33
C VAL A 114 -10.42 -19.28 9.22
N VAL A 115 -10.83 -18.91 8.01
CA VAL A 115 -10.53 -19.66 6.79
C VAL A 115 -9.66 -18.80 5.89
N VAL A 116 -8.54 -19.36 5.41
CA VAL A 116 -7.60 -18.68 4.52
C VAL A 116 -7.61 -19.35 3.15
N LEU A 117 -7.74 -18.56 2.09
CA LEU A 117 -7.58 -18.96 0.70
C LEU A 117 -6.45 -18.13 0.11
N SER A 118 -5.33 -18.76 -0.27
CA SER A 118 -4.20 -18.06 -0.86
C SER A 118 -3.89 -18.59 -2.25
N LEU A 119 -4.21 -17.81 -3.29
CA LEU A 119 -4.02 -18.13 -4.71
C LEU A 119 -4.77 -19.40 -5.18
N VAL A 120 -5.85 -19.75 -4.52
CA VAL A 120 -6.66 -20.96 -4.81
C VAL A 120 -7.80 -20.66 -5.77
N LEU A 121 -8.48 -19.52 -5.59
CA LEU A 121 -9.67 -19.20 -6.41
C LEU A 121 -9.32 -18.99 -7.87
N SER A 122 -8.12 -18.49 -8.18
CA SER A 122 -7.64 -18.31 -9.55
C SER A 122 -7.40 -19.61 -10.32
N GLU A 123 -7.34 -20.75 -9.62
CA GLU A 123 -7.18 -22.08 -10.23
C GLU A 123 -8.52 -22.74 -10.58
N LEU A 124 -9.60 -22.27 -9.99
CA LEU A 124 -10.93 -22.81 -10.14
C LEU A 124 -11.74 -22.05 -11.20
N ASP A 125 -12.65 -22.79 -11.84
CA ASP A 125 -13.69 -22.18 -12.68
C ASP A 125 -14.75 -21.45 -11.82
N ASP A 126 -15.61 -20.70 -12.44
CA ASP A 126 -16.67 -19.93 -11.77
C ASP A 126 -17.60 -20.79 -10.88
N ARG A 127 -17.83 -22.04 -11.24
CA ARG A 127 -18.64 -22.98 -10.44
C ARG A 127 -17.87 -23.47 -9.23
N GLY A 128 -16.60 -23.85 -9.42
CA GLY A 128 -15.70 -24.26 -8.36
C GLY A 128 -15.48 -23.16 -7.32
N GLN A 129 -15.25 -21.92 -7.78
CA GLN A 129 -15.12 -20.77 -6.90
C GLN A 129 -16.35 -20.60 -5.97
N ARG A 130 -17.56 -20.65 -6.54
CA ARG A 130 -18.80 -20.55 -5.75
C ARG A 130 -19.00 -21.74 -4.81
N ARG A 131 -18.68 -22.94 -5.25
CA ARG A 131 -18.79 -24.16 -4.43
C ARG A 131 -17.85 -24.08 -3.23
N LEU A 132 -16.57 -23.74 -3.46
CA LEU A 132 -15.58 -23.58 -2.41
C LEU A 132 -15.97 -22.49 -1.40
N LEU A 133 -16.36 -21.31 -1.86
CA LEU A 133 -16.75 -20.22 -0.96
C LEU A 133 -17.99 -20.53 -0.12
N LYS A 134 -18.98 -21.26 -0.68
CA LYS A 134 -20.15 -21.74 0.09
C LYS A 134 -19.73 -22.78 1.14
N ALA A 135 -18.81 -23.67 0.81
CA ALA A 135 -18.25 -24.63 1.76
C ALA A 135 -17.48 -23.90 2.88
N CYS A 136 -16.61 -22.95 2.54
CA CYS A 136 -15.93 -22.12 3.54
C CYS A 136 -16.91 -21.42 4.49
N ARG A 137 -18.03 -20.91 3.97
CA ARG A 137 -19.06 -20.29 4.79
C ARG A 137 -19.70 -21.27 5.79
N SER A 138 -19.95 -22.51 5.39
CA SER A 138 -20.53 -23.52 6.29
C SER A 138 -19.56 -23.99 7.37
N LEU A 139 -18.26 -23.92 7.10
CA LEU A 139 -17.19 -24.31 8.02
C LEU A 139 -16.85 -23.24 9.06
N LEU A 140 -17.12 -21.96 8.75
CA LEU A 140 -16.85 -20.82 9.64
C LEU A 140 -17.81 -20.81 10.84
N SER A 141 -17.27 -20.53 12.03
CA SER A 141 -18.05 -20.23 13.24
C SER A 141 -18.87 -18.94 13.05
N GLU A 142 -19.82 -18.65 13.92
CA GLU A 142 -20.73 -17.49 13.78
C GLU A 142 -20.00 -16.14 13.67
N ARG A 143 -18.86 -16.02 14.33
CA ARG A 143 -17.97 -14.83 14.25
C ARG A 143 -16.77 -15.06 13.36
N GLY A 144 -16.75 -16.17 12.63
CA GLY A 144 -15.66 -16.56 11.79
C GLY A 144 -15.47 -15.64 10.59
N ARG A 145 -14.25 -15.58 10.09
CA ARG A 145 -13.85 -14.69 8.98
C ARG A 145 -13.10 -15.43 7.89
N LEU A 146 -13.36 -15.02 6.67
CA LEU A 146 -12.70 -15.54 5.47
C LEU A 146 -11.61 -14.54 5.04
N LEU A 147 -10.39 -15.01 4.85
CA LEU A 147 -9.27 -14.22 4.34
C LEU A 147 -8.87 -14.75 2.96
N VAL A 148 -8.86 -13.87 1.97
CA VAL A 148 -8.53 -14.26 0.60
C VAL A 148 -7.35 -13.43 0.11
N VAL A 149 -6.27 -14.11 -0.25
CA VAL A 149 -5.09 -13.56 -0.93
C VAL A 149 -5.13 -14.02 -2.38
N GLU A 150 -5.39 -13.10 -3.31
CA GLU A 150 -5.61 -13.50 -4.70
C GLU A 150 -5.15 -12.44 -5.71
N GLU A 151 -4.92 -12.86 -6.93
CA GLU A 151 -4.66 -11.96 -8.05
C GLU A 151 -6.00 -11.46 -8.62
N VAL A 152 -6.25 -10.16 -8.51
CA VAL A 152 -7.48 -9.48 -8.95
C VAL A 152 -7.17 -8.57 -10.13
N VAL A 153 -8.06 -8.53 -11.12
CA VAL A 153 -7.95 -7.57 -12.22
C VAL A 153 -8.11 -6.14 -11.68
N PRO A 154 -7.14 -5.25 -11.89
CA PRO A 154 -7.22 -3.89 -11.38
C PRO A 154 -8.42 -3.11 -11.93
N ASP A 155 -9.04 -2.29 -11.09
CA ASP A 155 -10.06 -1.34 -11.50
C ASP A 155 -9.43 -0.14 -12.24
N GLY A 156 -10.15 0.37 -13.27
CA GLY A 156 -9.76 1.52 -14.07
C GLY A 156 -9.28 1.17 -15.49
N GLY A 157 -9.77 1.91 -16.48
CA GLY A 157 -9.61 1.59 -17.91
C GLY A 157 -8.15 1.42 -18.35
N LEU A 158 -7.29 2.40 -18.05
CA LEU A 158 -5.87 2.36 -18.43
C LEU A 158 -5.09 1.27 -17.69
N ARG A 159 -5.27 1.16 -16.36
CA ARG A 159 -4.60 0.14 -15.55
C ARG A 159 -5.03 -1.28 -15.95
N ARG A 160 -6.32 -1.46 -16.24
CA ARG A 160 -6.86 -2.73 -16.74
C ARG A 160 -6.30 -3.06 -18.12
N GLY A 161 -6.16 -2.06 -19.02
CA GLY A 161 -5.56 -2.22 -20.34
C GLY A 161 -4.09 -2.66 -20.25
N VAL A 162 -3.27 -1.92 -19.52
CA VAL A 162 -1.86 -2.25 -19.29
C VAL A 162 -1.69 -3.63 -18.64
N TYR A 163 -2.49 -3.93 -17.61
CA TYR A 163 -2.49 -5.24 -16.95
C TYR A 163 -2.84 -6.37 -17.93
N ARG A 164 -3.89 -6.19 -18.78
CA ARG A 164 -4.30 -7.20 -19.76
C ARG A 164 -3.24 -7.45 -20.84
N ILE A 165 -2.63 -6.39 -21.38
CA ILE A 165 -1.55 -6.51 -22.37
C ILE A 165 -0.36 -7.23 -21.76
N TRP A 166 0.09 -6.79 -20.60
CA TRP A 166 1.24 -7.37 -19.91
C TRP A 166 1.00 -8.83 -19.49
N ARG A 167 -0.17 -9.11 -18.91
CA ARG A 167 -0.56 -10.49 -18.58
C ARG A 167 -0.73 -11.35 -19.83
N GLY A 168 -1.35 -10.83 -20.89
CA GLY A 168 -1.55 -11.54 -22.16
C GLY A 168 -0.22 -12.02 -22.76
N MET A 169 0.81 -11.18 -22.72
CA MET A 169 2.17 -11.55 -23.16
C MET A 169 2.71 -12.75 -22.36
N TRP A 170 2.58 -12.72 -21.01
CA TRP A 170 3.05 -13.82 -20.17
C TRP A 170 2.20 -15.08 -20.28
N VAL A 171 0.87 -14.94 -20.42
CA VAL A 171 -0.04 -16.07 -20.68
C VAL A 171 0.31 -16.77 -21.99
N ALA A 172 0.60 -16.02 -23.05
CA ALA A 172 1.03 -16.60 -24.34
C ALA A 172 2.33 -17.41 -24.20
N ILE A 173 3.31 -16.87 -23.45
CA ILE A 173 4.58 -17.56 -23.19
C ILE A 173 4.36 -18.83 -22.36
N THR A 174 3.54 -18.77 -21.30
CA THR A 174 3.32 -19.92 -20.42
C THR A 174 2.34 -20.95 -21.00
N ALA A 175 1.37 -20.55 -21.82
CA ALA A 175 0.51 -21.46 -22.54
C ALA A 175 1.30 -22.34 -23.52
N ALA A 176 2.32 -21.77 -24.18
CA ALA A 176 3.23 -22.51 -25.04
C ALA A 176 4.09 -23.53 -24.27
N ILE A 177 4.42 -23.25 -23.00
CA ILE A 177 5.33 -24.08 -22.18
C ILE A 177 4.56 -25.07 -21.29
N ALA A 178 3.47 -24.63 -20.64
CA ALA A 178 2.82 -25.37 -19.55
C ALA A 178 1.42 -25.91 -19.88
N ARG A 179 0.83 -25.55 -21.02
CA ARG A 179 -0.53 -25.95 -21.47
C ARG A 179 -1.66 -25.68 -20.45
N SER A 180 -1.42 -24.85 -19.46
CA SER A 180 -2.39 -24.53 -18.39
C SER A 180 -2.23 -23.08 -17.97
N THR A 181 -3.34 -22.36 -17.83
CA THR A 181 -3.36 -20.97 -17.42
C THR A 181 -4.36 -20.79 -16.28
N THR A 182 -3.95 -20.07 -15.24
CA THR A 182 -4.83 -19.61 -14.17
C THR A 182 -5.49 -18.29 -14.57
N SER A 183 -6.67 -18.01 -14.05
CA SER A 183 -7.42 -16.79 -14.36
C SER A 183 -7.54 -15.89 -13.13
N PRO A 184 -7.16 -14.61 -13.19
CA PRO A 184 -7.32 -13.68 -12.07
C PRO A 184 -8.81 -13.43 -11.82
N LEU A 185 -9.17 -13.15 -10.57
CA LEU A 185 -10.54 -12.80 -10.23
C LEU A 185 -10.96 -11.49 -10.92
N GLN A 186 -12.04 -11.55 -11.69
CA GLN A 186 -12.56 -10.38 -12.42
C GLN A 186 -13.46 -9.51 -11.55
N HIS A 187 -14.34 -10.13 -10.76
CA HIS A 187 -15.35 -9.46 -9.95
C HIS A 187 -15.45 -10.05 -8.54
N PRO A 188 -14.39 -9.94 -7.69
CA PRO A 188 -14.37 -10.57 -6.37
C PRO A 188 -15.49 -10.10 -5.44
N GLN A 189 -15.88 -8.82 -5.54
CA GLN A 189 -17.01 -8.28 -4.76
C GLN A 189 -18.33 -8.99 -5.06
N ARG A 190 -18.61 -9.22 -6.34
CA ARG A 190 -19.82 -9.92 -6.78
C ARG A 190 -19.80 -11.39 -6.37
N LEU A 191 -18.66 -12.07 -6.56
CA LEU A 191 -18.47 -13.48 -6.22
C LEU A 191 -18.70 -13.72 -4.72
N LEU A 192 -18.10 -12.89 -3.86
CA LEU A 192 -18.28 -12.96 -2.41
C LEU A 192 -19.72 -12.62 -1.99
N ALA A 193 -20.33 -11.61 -2.62
CA ALA A 193 -21.71 -11.24 -2.33
C ALA A 193 -22.72 -12.36 -2.65
N GLU A 194 -22.53 -13.05 -3.77
CA GLU A 194 -23.35 -14.20 -4.21
C GLU A 194 -23.18 -15.43 -3.31
N THR A 195 -22.06 -15.54 -2.62
CA THR A 195 -21.75 -16.64 -1.69
C THR A 195 -21.99 -16.30 -0.22
N GLY A 196 -22.58 -15.13 0.05
CA GLY A 196 -23.02 -14.73 1.39
C GLY A 196 -21.97 -14.02 2.24
N PHE A 197 -20.94 -13.47 1.61
CA PHE A 197 -19.94 -12.63 2.26
C PHE A 197 -20.04 -11.17 1.82
N ARG A 198 -19.65 -10.27 2.71
CA ARG A 198 -19.34 -8.87 2.41
C ARG A 198 -17.82 -8.74 2.25
N MET A 199 -17.37 -8.28 1.09
CA MET A 199 -15.95 -8.06 0.85
C MET A 199 -15.48 -6.75 1.44
N ILE A 200 -14.41 -6.81 2.24
CA ILE A 200 -13.68 -5.66 2.76
C ILE A 200 -12.25 -5.71 2.20
N PRO A 201 -11.84 -4.76 1.36
CA PRO A 201 -10.48 -4.73 0.85
C PRO A 201 -9.51 -4.37 1.98
N VAL A 202 -8.47 -5.17 2.15
CA VAL A 202 -7.44 -4.99 3.20
C VAL A 202 -6.16 -4.41 2.60
N SER A 203 -5.65 -5.00 1.52
CA SER A 203 -4.43 -4.55 0.86
C SER A 203 -4.43 -4.93 -0.61
N SER A 204 -3.86 -4.07 -1.46
CA SER A 204 -3.71 -4.33 -2.89
C SER A 204 -2.38 -3.80 -3.40
N TYR A 205 -1.65 -4.62 -4.16
CA TYR A 205 -0.35 -4.28 -4.72
C TYR A 205 -0.42 -4.06 -6.23
N PRO A 206 0.48 -3.24 -6.79
CA PRO A 206 0.67 -3.16 -8.24
C PRO A 206 0.92 -4.55 -8.83
N GLY A 207 0.15 -4.91 -9.87
CA GLY A 207 0.16 -6.26 -10.46
C GLY A 207 -1.02 -7.14 -10.04
N GLY A 208 -1.97 -6.60 -9.25
CA GLY A 208 -3.26 -7.21 -8.94
C GLY A 208 -3.29 -8.11 -7.71
N LEU A 209 -2.14 -8.43 -7.09
CA LEU A 209 -2.12 -9.24 -5.88
C LEU A 209 -2.76 -8.47 -4.72
N SER A 210 -3.81 -9.04 -4.12
CA SER A 210 -4.68 -8.38 -3.15
C SER A 210 -5.06 -9.30 -2.01
N LEU A 211 -5.20 -8.74 -0.81
CA LEU A 211 -5.80 -9.37 0.36
C LEU A 211 -7.14 -8.70 0.64
N PHE A 212 -8.18 -9.48 0.84
CA PHE A 212 -9.47 -9.01 1.28
C PHE A 212 -10.10 -9.94 2.32
N LEU A 213 -10.89 -9.34 3.19
CA LEU A 213 -11.68 -10.00 4.20
C LEU A 213 -13.08 -10.25 3.65
N GLY A 214 -13.55 -11.50 3.73
CA GLY A 214 -14.94 -11.87 3.57
C GLY A 214 -15.61 -11.94 4.95
N GLN A 215 -16.40 -10.94 5.30
CA GLN A 215 -17.21 -10.94 6.49
C GLN A 215 -18.56 -11.60 6.16
N MET A 216 -19.03 -12.54 6.99
CA MET A 216 -20.35 -13.14 6.79
C MET A 216 -21.43 -12.07 6.85
N LYS A 217 -22.36 -12.10 5.91
CA LYS A 217 -23.57 -11.28 6.00
C LYS A 217 -24.44 -11.88 7.09
N GLU A 218 -24.87 -11.06 8.02
CA GLU A 218 -25.98 -11.44 8.91
C GLU A 218 -27.19 -11.82 8.07
N PRO A 219 -27.99 -12.82 8.49
CA PRO A 219 -29.26 -13.09 7.85
C PRO A 219 -30.03 -11.77 7.84
N SER A 220 -30.32 -11.24 6.67
CA SER A 220 -31.16 -10.06 6.55
C SER A 220 -32.48 -10.39 7.24
N GLU A 221 -32.83 -9.69 8.31
CA GLU A 221 -34.21 -9.58 8.72
C GLU A 221 -35.05 -9.24 7.49
N PRO A 222 -36.23 -9.85 7.29
CA PRO A 222 -37.14 -9.45 6.22
C PRO A 222 -37.36 -7.93 6.35
N PRO A 223 -37.53 -7.22 5.24
CA PRO A 223 -37.77 -5.80 5.29
C PRO A 223 -39.02 -5.58 6.13
N GLY A 224 -38.82 -5.25 7.39
CA GLY A 224 -39.89 -4.75 8.23
C GLY A 224 -40.39 -3.47 7.60
N ASP A 225 -41.66 -3.42 7.30
CA ASP A 225 -42.39 -2.20 7.00
C ASP A 225 -42.23 -1.23 8.19
N GLY A 226 -41.17 -0.53 8.19
CA GLY A 226 -40.78 0.50 9.12
C GLY A 226 -40.15 1.63 8.32
N ALA A 227 -41.01 2.35 7.59
CA ALA A 227 -40.71 3.72 7.20
C ALA A 227 -40.58 4.57 8.47
N ALA A 228 -39.45 4.39 9.18
CA ALA A 228 -38.99 5.36 10.17
C ALA A 228 -38.14 6.35 9.38
N THR A 229 -38.81 7.39 8.90
CA THR A 229 -38.35 8.75 8.69
C THR A 229 -36.82 8.89 8.66
N ALA A 230 -36.24 8.71 7.48
CA ALA A 230 -35.00 9.38 7.11
C ALA A 230 -35.33 10.89 7.11
N ALA A 231 -35.50 11.44 8.32
CA ALA A 231 -35.56 12.87 8.51
C ALA A 231 -34.18 13.40 8.11
N GLU A 232 -34.13 13.95 6.90
CA GLU A 232 -33.21 14.99 6.47
C GLU A 232 -31.70 14.81 6.71
N ALA A 233 -31.13 13.67 6.32
CA ALA A 233 -29.71 13.61 5.92
C ALA A 233 -29.49 14.37 4.57
N GLY A 234 -30.42 15.24 4.20
CA GLY A 234 -30.49 15.93 2.92
C GLY A 234 -29.50 17.07 2.72
N THR A 235 -28.68 17.40 3.70
CA THR A 235 -27.77 18.55 3.63
C THR A 235 -26.29 18.21 3.60
N VAL A 236 -25.85 16.99 3.94
CA VAL A 236 -24.41 16.63 3.92
C VAL A 236 -24.02 16.16 2.51
N PRO A 237 -23.09 16.87 1.82
CA PRO A 237 -22.67 16.53 0.47
C PRO A 237 -22.03 15.15 0.42
N GLU A 238 -22.36 14.37 -0.62
CA GLU A 238 -21.81 13.03 -0.83
C GLU A 238 -20.50 13.06 -1.63
N LEU A 239 -19.49 12.37 -1.14
CA LEU A 239 -18.24 12.14 -1.85
C LEU A 239 -18.30 10.81 -2.58
N ARG A 240 -18.21 10.87 -3.92
CA ARG A 240 -18.16 9.68 -4.76
C ARG A 240 -16.80 9.51 -5.41
N HIS A 241 -16.33 8.28 -5.44
CA HIS A 241 -15.11 7.96 -6.17
C HIS A 241 -15.39 7.97 -7.68
N SER A 242 -14.61 8.76 -8.42
CA SER A 242 -14.65 8.83 -9.89
C SER A 242 -13.30 8.39 -10.48
N THR A 243 -13.34 7.70 -11.62
CA THR A 243 -12.15 7.27 -12.39
C THR A 243 -12.14 7.89 -13.80
N SER A 244 -12.74 9.06 -13.98
CA SER A 244 -12.74 9.77 -15.25
C SER A 244 -11.34 10.25 -15.65
N LEU A 245 -11.13 10.52 -16.95
CA LEU A 245 -9.88 11.09 -17.46
C LEU A 245 -9.55 12.42 -16.74
N GLY A 246 -10.58 13.25 -16.48
CA GLY A 246 -10.42 14.49 -15.73
C GLY A 246 -9.89 14.26 -14.30
N THR A 247 -10.31 13.17 -13.64
CA THR A 247 -9.78 12.79 -12.32
C THR A 247 -8.31 12.38 -12.40
N ILE A 248 -7.92 11.65 -13.44
CA ILE A 248 -6.52 11.23 -13.65
C ILE A 248 -5.62 12.45 -13.89
N LEU A 249 -6.04 13.38 -14.74
CA LEU A 249 -5.31 14.62 -15.01
C LEU A 249 -5.19 15.48 -13.75
N ARG A 250 -6.24 15.52 -12.94
CA ARG A 250 -6.26 16.22 -11.67
C ARG A 250 -5.33 15.58 -10.64
N ASP A 251 -5.27 14.23 -10.58
CA ASP A 251 -4.31 13.48 -9.76
C ASP A 251 -2.88 13.80 -10.19
N LEU A 252 -2.61 13.78 -11.50
CA LEU A 252 -1.30 14.12 -12.06
C LEU A 252 -0.89 15.57 -11.72
N TYR A 253 -1.82 16.52 -11.90
CA TYR A 253 -1.58 17.91 -11.50
C TYR A 253 -1.24 18.02 -10.01
N CYS A 254 -2.01 17.41 -9.12
CA CYS A 254 -1.75 17.41 -7.69
C CYS A 254 -0.40 16.78 -7.33
N LEU A 255 0.02 15.75 -8.08
CA LEU A 255 1.33 15.13 -7.89
C LEU A 255 2.46 16.10 -8.28
N LEU A 256 2.37 16.71 -9.45
CA LEU A 256 3.38 17.62 -9.97
C LEU A 256 3.49 18.90 -9.12
N THR A 257 2.36 19.38 -8.59
CA THR A 257 2.31 20.60 -7.77
C THR A 257 2.38 20.33 -6.26
N ARG A 258 2.72 19.10 -5.84
CA ARG A 258 2.74 18.71 -4.42
C ARG A 258 3.66 19.56 -3.55
N ILE A 259 4.79 20.02 -4.12
CA ILE A 259 5.80 20.83 -3.43
C ILE A 259 5.68 22.31 -3.83
N TRP A 260 5.16 22.60 -5.01
CA TRP A 260 5.10 23.93 -5.58
C TRP A 260 3.67 24.46 -5.70
N PRO A 261 3.31 25.61 -5.10
CA PRO A 261 2.00 26.22 -5.31
C PRO A 261 1.79 26.62 -6.80
N PRO A 262 0.55 26.68 -7.28
CA PRO A 262 -0.68 26.67 -6.49
C PRO A 262 -1.19 25.25 -6.19
N TYR A 263 -1.40 24.96 -4.89
CA TYR A 263 -1.98 23.70 -4.46
C TYR A 263 -3.47 23.61 -4.81
N LEU A 264 -3.91 22.46 -5.29
CA LEU A 264 -5.32 22.22 -5.50
C LEU A 264 -5.99 21.89 -4.17
N ARG A 265 -6.83 22.82 -3.70
CA ARG A 265 -7.51 22.73 -2.40
C ARG A 265 -8.88 22.12 -2.57
N PHE A 266 -9.21 21.17 -1.71
CA PHE A 266 -10.57 20.71 -1.54
C PHE A 266 -11.30 21.67 -0.59
N ARG A 267 -12.61 21.82 -0.74
CA ARG A 267 -13.39 22.70 0.15
C ARG A 267 -13.46 22.07 1.55
N PRO A 268 -13.05 22.77 2.63
CA PRO A 268 -13.24 22.28 3.99
C PRO A 268 -14.73 22.13 4.33
N GLY A 269 -15.04 21.20 5.21
CA GLY A 269 -16.41 20.94 5.65
C GLY A 269 -16.70 19.47 5.91
N LEU A 270 -17.96 19.18 6.22
CA LEU A 270 -18.44 17.83 6.47
C LEU A 270 -19.00 17.21 5.20
N TYR A 271 -18.65 15.96 4.97
CA TYR A 271 -19.06 15.16 3.82
C TYR A 271 -19.47 13.76 4.26
N ARG A 272 -20.18 13.03 3.40
CA ARG A 272 -20.51 11.62 3.61
C ARG A 272 -20.01 10.75 2.46
N VAL A 273 -19.71 9.51 2.77
CA VAL A 273 -19.48 8.43 1.82
C VAL A 273 -20.50 7.35 2.10
N GLY A 274 -21.25 6.92 1.08
CA GLY A 274 -22.35 5.99 1.26
C GLY A 274 -23.55 6.60 2.02
N ARG A 275 -24.14 5.81 2.88
CA ARG A 275 -25.31 6.20 3.71
C ARG A 275 -25.00 6.02 5.20
N PRO A 276 -24.16 6.89 5.80
CA PRO A 276 -23.77 6.74 7.19
C PRO A 276 -24.95 6.97 8.15
N GLY A 277 -25.12 6.04 9.08
CA GLY A 277 -26.07 6.14 10.19
C GLY A 277 -25.43 6.79 11.43
N PRO A 278 -26.18 6.85 12.57
CA PRO A 278 -25.73 7.50 13.79
C PRO A 278 -24.47 6.90 14.43
N GLU A 279 -24.18 5.61 14.20
CA GLU A 279 -22.97 4.93 14.69
C GLU A 279 -21.81 4.93 13.68
N ALA A 280 -21.99 5.61 12.52
CA ALA A 280 -20.99 5.61 11.47
C ALA A 280 -19.69 6.29 11.89
N PRO A 281 -18.51 5.79 11.47
CA PRO A 281 -17.24 6.38 11.82
C PRO A 281 -17.08 7.79 11.22
N VAL A 282 -16.45 8.68 11.99
CA VAL A 282 -16.11 10.03 11.57
C VAL A 282 -14.60 10.09 11.30
N LEU A 283 -14.23 10.22 10.03
CA LEU A 283 -12.85 10.30 9.57
C LEU A 283 -12.47 11.76 9.36
N VAL A 284 -11.31 12.17 9.85
CA VAL A 284 -10.80 13.55 9.67
C VAL A 284 -9.63 13.54 8.70
N THR A 285 -9.54 14.54 7.83
CA THR A 285 -8.41 14.71 6.90
C THR A 285 -8.17 16.19 6.60
N GLY A 286 -7.00 16.51 6.03
CA GLY A 286 -6.71 17.84 5.49
C GLY A 286 -7.29 18.06 4.09
N ASN A 287 -7.31 19.31 3.62
CA ASN A 287 -7.95 19.73 2.37
C ASN A 287 -7.04 19.70 1.12
N PHE A 288 -5.97 18.93 1.11
CA PHE A 288 -5.25 18.65 -0.13
C PHE A 288 -6.09 17.71 -1.00
N ASP A 289 -6.44 18.14 -2.20
CA ASP A 289 -7.41 17.48 -3.07
C ASP A 289 -7.08 15.99 -3.33
N LEU A 290 -5.82 15.66 -3.58
CA LEU A 290 -5.37 14.29 -3.78
C LEU A 290 -5.54 13.43 -2.52
N THR A 291 -5.29 13.99 -1.33
CA THR A 291 -5.47 13.27 -0.06
C THR A 291 -6.93 12.91 0.15
N VAL A 292 -7.86 13.85 -0.06
CA VAL A 292 -9.31 13.61 0.06
C VAL A 292 -9.75 12.53 -0.94
N ARG A 293 -9.33 12.60 -2.20
CA ARG A 293 -9.70 11.60 -3.21
C ARG A 293 -9.10 10.22 -2.94
N ARG A 294 -7.87 10.15 -2.42
CA ARG A 294 -7.26 8.87 -2.00
C ARG A 294 -8.02 8.26 -0.81
N LEU A 295 -8.44 9.09 0.14
CA LEU A 295 -9.28 8.65 1.26
C LEU A 295 -10.62 8.11 0.76
N VAL A 296 -11.36 8.87 -0.05
CA VAL A 296 -12.66 8.45 -0.61
C VAL A 296 -12.54 7.15 -1.42
N ARG A 297 -11.46 6.99 -2.19
CA ARG A 297 -11.18 5.73 -2.90
C ARG A 297 -11.02 4.56 -1.95
N ALA A 298 -10.32 4.76 -0.83
CA ALA A 298 -10.03 3.71 0.14
C ALA A 298 -11.28 3.28 0.91
N ILE A 299 -12.18 4.22 1.22
CA ILE A 299 -13.38 3.97 2.02
C ILE A 299 -14.67 3.85 1.20
N ARG A 300 -14.58 3.73 -0.13
CA ARG A 300 -15.75 3.70 -1.04
C ARG A 300 -16.78 2.61 -0.76
N SER A 301 -16.41 1.58 -0.03
CA SER A 301 -17.28 0.47 0.40
C SER A 301 -17.85 0.64 1.80
N LEU A 302 -17.55 1.74 2.46
CA LEU A 302 -17.97 2.04 3.82
C LEU A 302 -19.04 3.13 3.84
N ASP A 303 -19.85 3.10 4.89
CA ASP A 303 -20.71 4.21 5.26
C ASP A 303 -20.01 5.02 6.35
N ALA A 304 -19.56 6.24 6.01
CA ALA A 304 -18.72 7.05 6.88
C ALA A 304 -18.97 8.55 6.68
N TYR A 305 -18.77 9.33 7.72
CA TYR A 305 -18.60 10.78 7.64
C TYR A 305 -17.14 11.14 7.43
N VAL A 306 -16.87 12.15 6.62
CA VAL A 306 -15.53 12.67 6.34
C VAL A 306 -15.52 14.16 6.66
N LEU A 307 -14.81 14.53 7.71
CA LEU A 307 -14.59 15.92 8.11
C LEU A 307 -13.27 16.40 7.48
N VAL A 308 -13.36 17.34 6.56
CA VAL A 308 -12.21 17.94 5.88
C VAL A 308 -11.85 19.25 6.57
N GLY A 309 -10.72 19.26 7.29
CA GLY A 309 -10.17 20.47 7.91
C GLY A 309 -9.27 21.25 6.94
N ASP A 310 -9.00 22.53 7.21
CA ASP A 310 -8.13 23.35 6.37
C ASP A 310 -6.65 23.10 6.68
N SER A 311 -5.96 22.38 5.79
CA SER A 311 -4.51 22.18 5.81
C SER A 311 -3.79 23.10 4.81
N ARG A 312 -4.44 24.19 4.39
CA ARG A 312 -3.96 25.15 3.37
C ARG A 312 -3.69 24.52 1.99
N GLY A 313 -4.32 23.37 1.72
CA GLY A 313 -4.09 22.59 0.50
C GLY A 313 -2.78 21.82 0.51
N ILE A 314 -2.15 21.65 1.67
CA ILE A 314 -0.93 20.85 1.85
C ILE A 314 -1.34 19.44 2.30
N ASN A 315 -0.58 18.43 1.88
CA ASN A 315 -0.77 17.06 2.35
C ASN A 315 -0.79 17.01 3.89
N VAL A 316 -1.71 16.25 4.46
CA VAL A 316 -1.97 16.23 5.91
C VAL A 316 -0.73 15.95 6.76
N TRP A 317 0.17 15.08 6.29
CA TRP A 317 1.43 14.78 6.98
C TRP A 317 2.38 15.98 7.00
N CYS A 318 2.67 16.55 5.82
CA CYS A 318 3.53 17.72 5.70
C CYS A 318 2.92 18.95 6.40
N ALA A 319 1.58 19.11 6.32
CA ALA A 319 0.88 20.19 6.96
C ALA A 319 0.97 20.12 8.50
N ALA A 320 0.79 18.94 9.08
CA ALA A 320 0.92 18.73 10.51
C ALA A 320 2.36 18.94 11.00
N GLY A 321 3.35 18.38 10.31
CA GLY A 321 4.77 18.58 10.63
C GLY A 321 5.24 20.03 10.49
N GLY A 322 4.65 20.78 9.56
CA GLY A 322 4.95 22.21 9.31
C GLY A 322 4.06 23.20 10.09
N GLY A 323 3.19 22.74 10.99
CA GLY A 323 2.28 23.62 11.75
C GLY A 323 1.16 24.27 10.91
N HIS A 324 0.85 23.69 9.73
CA HIS A 324 -0.23 24.14 8.84
C HIS A 324 -1.53 23.35 8.99
N PHE A 325 -1.52 22.34 9.84
CA PHE A 325 -2.69 21.58 10.27
C PHE A 325 -2.53 21.22 11.73
N THR A 326 -3.27 21.90 12.57
CA THR A 326 -3.15 21.89 14.04
C THR A 326 -4.42 21.37 14.71
N ALA A 327 -4.41 21.28 16.04
CA ALA A 327 -5.60 20.98 16.81
C ALA A 327 -6.71 22.03 16.59
N ASP A 328 -6.35 23.31 16.45
CA ASP A 328 -7.31 24.41 16.25
C ASP A 328 -8.06 24.28 14.92
N ASP A 329 -7.39 23.81 13.85
CA ASP A 329 -8.04 23.56 12.56
C ASP A 329 -9.08 22.45 12.66
N VAL A 330 -8.79 21.39 13.43
CA VAL A 330 -9.74 20.30 13.70
C VAL A 330 -10.87 20.75 14.61
N ILE A 331 -10.57 21.49 15.68
CA ILE A 331 -11.57 22.08 16.61
C ILE A 331 -12.55 22.97 15.84
N SER A 332 -12.03 23.85 15.00
CA SER A 332 -12.85 24.72 14.15
C SER A 332 -13.74 23.90 13.21
N ALA A 333 -13.18 22.89 12.54
CA ALA A 333 -13.93 22.02 11.63
C ALA A 333 -15.06 21.28 12.39
N VAL A 334 -14.80 20.74 13.58
CA VAL A 334 -15.81 20.04 14.40
C VAL A 334 -16.94 20.98 14.80
N LYS A 335 -16.60 22.16 15.34
CA LYS A 335 -17.61 23.14 15.82
C LYS A 335 -18.54 23.64 14.72
N HIS A 336 -18.08 23.70 13.47
CA HIS A 336 -18.90 24.18 12.35
C HIS A 336 -19.54 23.05 11.52
N SER A 337 -19.36 21.79 11.93
CA SER A 337 -19.79 20.63 11.12
C SER A 337 -21.21 20.17 11.37
N GLY A 338 -21.80 20.46 12.52
CA GLY A 338 -23.07 19.87 12.94
C GLY A 338 -23.02 18.37 13.21
N LEU A 339 -21.83 17.78 13.36
CA LEU A 339 -21.65 16.34 13.60
C LEU A 339 -22.41 15.82 14.82
N GLU A 340 -22.63 16.70 15.80
CA GLU A 340 -23.33 16.38 17.05
C GLU A 340 -24.78 15.92 16.85
N GLU A 341 -25.42 16.38 15.80
CA GLU A 341 -26.79 16.04 15.40
C GLU A 341 -26.86 14.76 14.56
N LEU A 342 -25.74 14.34 13.99
CA LEU A 342 -25.68 13.24 13.02
C LEU A 342 -25.20 11.92 13.60
N VAL A 343 -24.37 11.96 14.66
CA VAL A 343 -23.83 10.75 15.28
C VAL A 343 -24.01 10.76 16.79
N VAL A 344 -24.29 9.58 17.35
CA VAL A 344 -24.53 9.38 18.79
C VAL A 344 -23.26 9.25 19.62
N HIS A 345 -22.11 9.16 18.97
CA HIS A 345 -20.81 9.03 19.63
C HIS A 345 -19.96 10.29 19.46
N ARG A 346 -18.93 10.44 20.32
CA ARG A 346 -17.97 11.57 20.31
C ARG A 346 -16.57 11.08 19.96
N ARG A 347 -16.41 10.41 18.81
CA ARG A 347 -15.14 9.82 18.39
C ARG A 347 -14.75 10.33 17.01
N LEU A 348 -13.51 10.84 16.88
CA LEU A 348 -12.88 11.26 15.62
C LEU A 348 -11.73 10.31 15.31
N ILE A 349 -11.59 9.92 14.06
CA ILE A 349 -10.45 9.12 13.57
C ILE A 349 -9.59 10.03 12.71
N LEU A 350 -8.40 10.38 13.22
CA LEU A 350 -7.40 11.18 12.54
C LEU A 350 -6.32 10.31 11.93
N PRO A 351 -5.68 10.72 10.82
CA PRO A 351 -4.52 10.00 10.26
C PRO A 351 -3.39 9.90 11.29
N GLN A 352 -2.76 8.72 11.42
CA GLN A 352 -1.58 8.54 12.27
C GLN A 352 -0.48 9.56 11.95
N LEU A 353 -0.34 9.92 10.67
CA LEU A 353 0.72 10.81 10.18
C LEU A 353 0.58 12.27 10.62
N CYS A 354 -0.55 12.67 11.20
CA CYS A 354 -0.68 14.03 11.75
C CYS A 354 -0.46 14.09 13.27
N ALA A 355 -0.17 12.96 13.93
CA ALA A 355 0.03 12.89 15.38
C ALA A 355 1.21 13.72 15.91
N ASN A 356 2.19 14.05 15.05
CA ASN A 356 3.33 14.89 15.40
C ASN A 356 3.01 16.40 15.45
N GLY A 357 1.90 16.86 14.86
CA GLY A 357 1.53 18.26 14.82
C GLY A 357 0.16 18.57 15.42
N VAL A 358 -0.69 17.56 15.61
CA VAL A 358 -2.05 17.73 16.15
C VAL A 358 -2.11 17.13 17.55
N LYS A 359 -2.46 17.95 18.54
CA LYS A 359 -2.64 17.50 19.92
C LYS A 359 -4.07 17.01 20.13
N GLY A 360 -4.25 15.69 20.26
CA GLY A 360 -5.58 15.08 20.44
C GLY A 360 -6.27 15.49 21.73
N GLU A 361 -5.53 15.68 22.81
CA GLU A 361 -6.01 16.13 24.11
C GLU A 361 -6.69 17.52 24.03
N SER A 362 -6.06 18.47 23.33
CA SER A 362 -6.63 19.81 23.14
C SER A 362 -7.96 19.78 22.35
N ILE A 363 -8.12 18.83 21.44
CA ILE A 363 -9.38 18.64 20.72
C ILE A 363 -10.45 18.10 21.67
N GLU A 364 -10.12 17.10 22.49
CA GLU A 364 -11.04 16.51 23.47
C GLU A 364 -11.49 17.54 24.51
N GLU A 365 -10.56 18.31 25.07
CA GLU A 365 -10.84 19.38 26.04
C GLU A 365 -11.75 20.50 25.47
N SER A 366 -11.52 20.88 24.20
CA SER A 366 -12.24 22.02 23.59
C SER A 366 -13.59 21.66 22.99
N THR A 367 -13.81 20.38 22.65
CA THR A 367 -14.98 19.94 21.87
C THR A 367 -15.73 18.76 22.51
N GLY A 368 -15.14 18.05 23.45
CA GLY A 368 -15.65 16.80 24.01
C GLY A 368 -15.50 15.59 23.04
N TRP A 369 -14.83 15.77 21.90
CA TRP A 369 -14.62 14.69 20.92
C TRP A 369 -13.28 14.00 21.15
N ARG A 370 -13.33 12.70 21.42
CA ARG A 370 -12.14 11.88 21.63
C ARG A 370 -11.46 11.53 20.31
N VAL A 371 -10.15 11.79 20.24
CA VAL A 371 -9.33 11.47 19.06
C VAL A 371 -8.82 10.04 19.13
N ARG A 372 -8.99 9.29 18.03
CA ARG A 372 -8.32 8.02 17.76
C ARG A 372 -7.42 8.17 16.55
N TRP A 373 -6.19 7.72 16.69
CA TRP A 373 -5.24 7.70 15.61
C TRP A 373 -5.50 6.48 14.72
N GLY A 374 -5.92 6.72 13.49
CA GLY A 374 -6.13 5.70 12.48
C GLY A 374 -4.83 5.10 11.94
N PRO A 375 -4.87 4.29 10.89
CA PRO A 375 -3.68 3.72 10.26
C PRO A 375 -2.89 4.78 9.49
N THR A 376 -1.62 4.47 9.15
CA THR A 376 -0.76 5.33 8.33
C THR A 376 -1.23 5.42 6.89
N ARG A 377 -1.90 4.38 6.40
CA ARG A 377 -2.43 4.30 5.02
C ARG A 377 -3.94 4.34 5.02
N ALA A 378 -4.53 5.18 4.16
CA ALA A 378 -5.97 5.21 3.98
C ALA A 378 -6.55 3.86 3.52
N ALA A 379 -5.79 3.08 2.76
CA ALA A 379 -6.20 1.74 2.31
C ALA A 379 -6.44 0.75 3.46
N ASP A 380 -5.84 0.98 4.62
CA ASP A 380 -6.00 0.13 5.81
C ASP A 380 -7.20 0.53 6.69
N ILE A 381 -7.89 1.64 6.40
CA ILE A 381 -9.04 2.11 7.19
C ILE A 381 -10.17 1.07 7.26
N PRO A 382 -10.58 0.40 6.16
CA PRO A 382 -11.63 -0.61 6.26
C PRO A 382 -11.26 -1.76 7.20
N ALA A 383 -10.03 -2.25 7.10
CA ALA A 383 -9.51 -3.30 7.97
C ALA A 383 -9.38 -2.84 9.43
N TYR A 384 -8.93 -1.61 9.67
CA TYR A 384 -8.84 -1.00 10.99
C TYR A 384 -10.22 -0.89 11.66
N LEU A 385 -11.25 -0.47 10.94
CA LEU A 385 -12.62 -0.39 11.45
C LEU A 385 -13.22 -1.77 11.73
N ALA A 386 -12.97 -2.75 10.85
CA ALA A 386 -13.41 -4.13 11.05
C ALA A 386 -12.76 -4.80 12.29
N ARG A 387 -11.63 -4.26 12.77
CA ARG A 387 -10.94 -4.69 14.00
C ARG A 387 -11.27 -3.80 15.21
N GLU A 388 -12.44 -3.22 15.25
CA GLU A 388 -12.88 -2.34 16.35
C GLU A 388 -11.88 -1.20 16.65
N CYS A 389 -11.27 -0.65 15.60
CA CYS A 389 -10.24 0.39 15.70
C CYS A 389 -8.95 -0.06 16.40
N ARG A 390 -8.58 -1.33 16.34
CA ARG A 390 -7.29 -1.85 16.79
C ARG A 390 -6.29 -1.85 15.64
N LYS A 391 -5.15 -1.19 15.83
CA LYS A 391 -4.07 -1.15 14.84
C LYS A 391 -3.09 -2.30 15.07
N THR A 392 -2.64 -2.87 13.97
CA THR A 392 -1.47 -3.76 13.93
C THR A 392 -0.18 -2.95 13.82
N ASP A 393 0.96 -3.59 14.00
CA ASP A 393 2.26 -2.92 13.82
C ASP A 393 2.47 -2.47 12.37
N LEU A 394 1.96 -3.22 11.40
CA LEU A 394 2.00 -2.83 9.98
C LEU A 394 1.15 -1.58 9.69
N MET A 395 0.02 -1.42 10.36
CA MET A 395 -0.81 -0.22 10.24
C MET A 395 -0.19 1.03 10.89
N ARG A 396 0.87 0.84 11.71
CA ARG A 396 1.62 1.92 12.38
C ARG A 396 2.86 2.36 11.60
N SER A 397 3.35 1.51 10.70
CA SER A 397 4.55 1.75 9.91
C SER A 397 4.24 2.30 8.53
N VAL A 398 5.21 3.03 7.96
CA VAL A 398 5.17 3.47 6.57
C VAL A 398 6.14 2.60 5.77
N ASP A 399 5.61 1.78 4.86
CA ASP A 399 6.41 0.78 4.12
C ASP A 399 7.15 1.35 2.91
N PHE A 400 6.83 2.55 2.46
CA PHE A 400 7.38 3.17 1.24
C PHE A 400 7.55 2.18 0.08
N PRO A 401 6.48 1.58 -0.47
CA PRO A 401 6.60 0.67 -1.61
C PRO A 401 7.19 1.39 -2.81
N LEU A 402 7.73 0.62 -3.77
CA LEU A 402 8.40 1.16 -4.95
C LEU A 402 7.61 2.26 -5.66
N VAL A 403 6.28 2.11 -5.76
CA VAL A 403 5.42 3.10 -6.41
C VAL A 403 5.42 4.43 -5.65
N ASP A 404 5.31 4.40 -4.32
CA ASP A 404 5.34 5.60 -3.49
C ASP A 404 6.71 6.26 -3.54
N ARG A 405 7.79 5.44 -3.56
CA ARG A 405 9.17 5.94 -3.72
C ARG A 405 9.39 6.61 -5.07
N LEU A 406 8.94 5.97 -6.17
CA LEU A 406 9.07 6.54 -7.51
C LEU A 406 8.19 7.79 -7.70
N GLU A 407 6.98 7.81 -7.10
CA GLU A 407 6.13 9.01 -7.07
C GLU A 407 6.87 10.16 -6.38
N MET A 408 7.43 9.90 -5.19
CA MET A 408 8.19 10.89 -4.43
C MET A 408 9.44 11.35 -5.19
N THR A 409 10.19 10.40 -5.75
CA THR A 409 11.38 10.65 -6.58
C THR A 409 11.09 11.59 -7.74
N LEU A 410 10.03 11.30 -8.50
CA LEU A 410 9.70 12.11 -9.67
C LEU A 410 9.30 13.53 -9.29
N VAL A 411 8.54 13.68 -8.21
CA VAL A 411 8.11 14.99 -7.71
C VAL A 411 9.30 15.82 -7.20
N MET A 412 10.19 15.21 -6.42
CA MET A 412 11.41 15.86 -5.92
C MET A 412 12.35 16.22 -7.06
N TRP A 413 12.59 15.27 -7.98
CA TRP A 413 13.41 15.55 -9.16
C TRP A 413 12.84 16.71 -9.99
N LEU A 414 11.55 16.73 -10.26
CA LEU A 414 10.93 17.79 -11.07
C LEU A 414 11.15 19.18 -10.45
N PHE A 415 11.03 19.26 -9.12
CA PHE A 415 11.30 20.50 -8.37
C PHE A 415 12.74 20.98 -8.55
N TRP A 416 13.72 20.12 -8.23
CA TRP A 416 15.13 20.46 -8.30
C TRP A 416 15.63 20.63 -9.75
N ALA A 417 15.13 19.80 -10.68
CA ALA A 417 15.44 19.88 -12.09
C ALA A 417 14.97 21.22 -12.71
N SER A 418 13.83 21.73 -12.29
CA SER A 418 13.32 23.03 -12.76
C SER A 418 14.27 24.17 -12.34
N LEU A 419 14.73 24.16 -11.09
CA LEU A 419 15.68 25.12 -10.57
C LEU A 419 17.04 24.99 -11.25
N LEU A 420 17.54 23.78 -11.39
CA LEU A 420 18.82 23.48 -12.07
C LEU A 420 18.77 23.93 -13.55
N ALA A 421 17.67 23.61 -14.24
CA ALA A 421 17.48 24.01 -15.63
C ALA A 421 17.50 25.54 -15.79
N LEU A 422 16.80 26.27 -14.92
CA LEU A 422 16.78 27.75 -14.95
C LEU A 422 18.18 28.34 -14.78
N ILE A 423 18.95 27.82 -13.82
CA ILE A 423 20.33 28.26 -13.57
C ILE A 423 21.22 27.93 -14.77
N LEU A 424 21.15 26.71 -15.29
CA LEU A 424 21.98 26.26 -16.41
C LEU A 424 21.63 26.99 -17.73
N LEU A 425 20.37 27.35 -17.95
CA LEU A 425 19.97 28.16 -19.11
C LEU A 425 20.67 29.53 -19.15
N VAL A 426 20.94 30.09 -17.98
CA VAL A 426 21.68 31.39 -17.86
C VAL A 426 23.19 31.19 -17.91
N VAL A 427 23.69 30.15 -17.19
CA VAL A 427 25.14 29.97 -16.98
C VAL A 427 25.80 29.17 -18.09
N ARG A 428 25.19 28.03 -18.51
CA ARG A 428 25.73 27.10 -19.52
C ARG A 428 24.64 26.29 -20.20
N ARG A 429 24.03 26.80 -21.24
CA ARG A 429 22.93 26.17 -21.97
C ARG A 429 23.22 24.75 -22.46
N GLY A 430 24.47 24.48 -22.88
CA GLY A 430 24.87 23.15 -23.39
C GLY A 430 24.84 22.02 -22.32
N LEU A 431 24.84 22.38 -21.02
CA LEU A 431 24.78 21.39 -19.93
C LEU A 431 23.37 21.08 -19.48
N VAL A 432 22.33 21.75 -19.96
CA VAL A 432 20.93 21.55 -19.49
C VAL A 432 20.50 20.11 -19.71
N ILE A 433 20.55 19.61 -20.94
CA ILE A 433 20.09 18.24 -21.26
C ILE A 433 20.91 17.19 -20.52
N PRO A 434 22.25 17.15 -20.58
CA PRO A 434 23.02 16.13 -19.90
C PRO A 434 22.88 16.19 -18.36
N ALA A 435 22.76 17.37 -17.76
CA ALA A 435 22.54 17.51 -16.32
C ALA A 435 21.15 17.02 -15.90
N LEU A 436 20.12 17.35 -16.66
CA LEU A 436 18.78 16.86 -16.41
C LEU A 436 18.68 15.33 -16.60
N ALA A 437 19.28 14.78 -17.65
CA ALA A 437 19.27 13.34 -17.89
C ALA A 437 20.03 12.58 -16.80
N SER A 438 21.23 13.03 -16.42
CA SER A 438 22.03 12.38 -15.37
C SER A 438 21.36 12.49 -14.00
N SER A 439 20.79 13.65 -13.67
CA SER A 439 20.04 13.83 -12.42
C SER A 439 18.79 12.94 -12.37
N LEU A 440 18.01 12.85 -13.45
CA LEU A 440 16.85 11.95 -13.52
C LEU A 440 17.26 10.49 -13.31
N ALA A 441 18.30 10.04 -14.02
CA ALA A 441 18.80 8.68 -13.88
C ALA A 441 19.20 8.40 -12.42
N LEU A 442 19.92 9.32 -11.78
CA LEU A 442 20.37 9.16 -10.42
C LEU A 442 19.21 9.13 -9.40
N PHE A 443 18.23 10.02 -9.56
CA PHE A 443 17.02 10.03 -8.74
C PHE A 443 16.21 8.73 -8.91
N LEU A 444 16.07 8.24 -10.13
CA LEU A 444 15.36 6.97 -10.39
C LEU A 444 16.09 5.75 -9.80
N VAL A 445 17.42 5.73 -9.92
CA VAL A 445 18.25 4.68 -9.30
C VAL A 445 18.12 4.74 -7.79
N ALA A 446 18.24 5.93 -7.19
CA ALA A 446 18.05 6.12 -5.76
C ALA A 446 16.65 5.67 -5.31
N GLY A 447 15.58 6.17 -5.89
CA GLY A 447 14.20 5.81 -5.54
C GLY A 447 13.90 4.33 -5.73
N GLY A 448 14.44 3.72 -6.80
CA GLY A 448 14.31 2.28 -7.08
C GLY A 448 15.06 1.42 -6.07
N LEU A 449 16.32 1.72 -5.84
CA LEU A 449 17.24 0.87 -5.05
C LEU A 449 17.40 1.29 -3.59
N TRP A 450 16.72 2.33 -3.13
CA TRP A 450 16.90 2.92 -1.79
C TRP A 450 16.97 1.92 -0.62
N PRO A 451 16.09 0.90 -0.50
CA PRO A 451 16.14 -0.07 0.60
C PRO A 451 17.38 -0.97 0.58
N TRP A 452 18.00 -1.12 -0.57
CA TRP A 452 19.15 -2.02 -0.79
C TRP A 452 20.49 -1.29 -0.86
N LEU A 453 20.47 0.05 -0.90
CA LEU A 453 21.72 0.82 -0.86
C LEU A 453 22.41 0.64 0.48
N PRO A 454 23.73 0.35 0.49
CA PRO A 454 24.51 0.23 1.71
C PRO A 454 24.48 1.52 2.52
N GLY A 455 24.28 1.40 3.84
CA GLY A 455 24.24 2.51 4.77
C GLY A 455 22.95 2.60 5.56
N TYR A 456 23.05 3.10 6.78
CA TYR A 456 21.92 3.25 7.70
C TYR A 456 21.27 4.63 7.64
N GLN A 457 22.00 5.62 7.13
CA GLN A 457 21.54 7.02 7.01
C GLN A 457 21.58 7.48 5.55
N GLY A 458 20.83 8.49 5.22
CA GLY A 458 20.78 9.04 3.87
C GLY A 458 22.15 9.48 3.33
N SER A 459 23.01 10.05 4.17
CA SER A 459 24.38 10.41 3.82
C SER A 459 25.25 9.19 3.44
N ALA A 460 25.15 8.08 4.18
CA ALA A 460 25.89 6.86 3.86
C ALA A 460 25.40 6.20 2.56
N LYS A 461 24.09 6.21 2.33
CA LYS A 461 23.50 5.74 1.08
C LYS A 461 23.87 6.67 -0.10
N GLY A 462 23.96 7.98 0.14
CA GLY A 462 24.46 8.96 -0.82
C GLY A 462 25.91 8.70 -1.24
N LEU A 463 26.78 8.35 -0.29
CA LEU A 463 28.18 7.94 -0.57
C LEU A 463 28.25 6.67 -1.42
N SER A 464 27.43 5.67 -1.10
CA SER A 464 27.35 4.43 -1.90
C SER A 464 26.88 4.72 -3.34
N LEU A 465 25.91 5.59 -3.48
CA LEU A 465 25.39 6.04 -4.77
C LEU A 465 26.46 6.87 -5.54
N ALA A 466 27.22 7.70 -4.85
CA ALA A 466 28.34 8.45 -5.43
C ALA A 466 29.44 7.52 -5.95
N ALA A 467 29.85 6.54 -5.16
CA ALA A 467 30.85 5.55 -5.56
C ALA A 467 30.39 4.76 -6.81
N ALA A 468 29.13 4.29 -6.82
CA ALA A 468 28.56 3.59 -7.97
C ALA A 468 28.49 4.50 -9.22
N SER A 469 28.14 5.77 -9.06
CA SER A 469 28.05 6.73 -10.17
C SER A 469 29.43 7.05 -10.78
N VAL A 470 30.45 7.19 -9.93
CA VAL A 470 31.85 7.37 -10.38
C VAL A 470 32.33 6.14 -11.14
N ALA A 471 32.12 4.94 -10.60
CA ALA A 471 32.50 3.70 -11.26
C ALA A 471 31.80 3.55 -12.62
N ALA A 472 30.51 3.84 -12.68
CA ALA A 472 29.75 3.81 -13.93
C ALA A 472 30.26 4.84 -14.95
N MET A 473 30.60 6.06 -14.52
CA MET A 473 31.13 7.11 -15.39
C MET A 473 32.51 6.74 -15.96
N VAL A 474 33.41 6.22 -15.12
CA VAL A 474 34.74 5.77 -15.54
C VAL A 474 34.61 4.61 -16.54
N LEU A 475 33.79 3.61 -16.22
CA LEU A 475 33.56 2.47 -17.11
C LEU A 475 32.95 2.91 -18.45
N ALA A 476 31.95 3.76 -18.45
CA ALA A 476 31.35 4.30 -19.67
C ALA A 476 32.36 5.08 -20.52
N SER A 477 33.24 5.86 -19.87
CA SER A 477 34.31 6.57 -20.58
C SER A 477 35.34 5.61 -21.19
N MET A 478 35.67 4.53 -20.51
CA MET A 478 36.64 3.53 -21.02
C MET A 478 36.07 2.69 -22.19
N THR A 479 34.74 2.44 -22.18
CA THR A 479 34.14 1.51 -23.15
C THR A 479 33.46 2.18 -24.34
N TRP A 480 32.75 3.28 -24.09
CA TRP A 480 31.85 3.88 -25.11
C TRP A 480 32.08 5.36 -25.40
N LEU A 481 32.32 6.16 -24.35
CA LEU A 481 32.33 7.62 -24.49
C LEU A 481 33.71 8.16 -24.87
N HIS A 482 34.78 7.47 -24.54
CA HIS A 482 36.19 7.85 -24.81
C HIS A 482 36.51 9.31 -24.48
N LEU A 483 35.98 9.78 -23.35
CA LEU A 483 36.12 11.18 -22.94
C LEU A 483 37.55 11.48 -22.45
N PRO A 484 38.05 12.70 -22.65
CA PRO A 484 39.33 13.11 -22.07
C PRO A 484 39.28 13.09 -20.53
N ALA A 485 40.40 12.76 -19.90
CA ALA A 485 40.49 12.55 -18.44
C ALA A 485 39.93 13.74 -17.64
N ARG A 486 40.11 14.94 -18.11
CA ARG A 486 39.53 16.17 -17.52
C ARG A 486 38.01 16.11 -17.47
N SER A 487 37.35 15.72 -18.58
CA SER A 487 35.88 15.59 -18.63
C SER A 487 35.37 14.50 -17.69
N VAL A 488 36.05 13.37 -17.65
CA VAL A 488 35.73 12.29 -16.72
C VAL A 488 35.79 12.76 -15.27
N PHE A 489 36.87 13.46 -14.91
CA PHE A 489 37.03 14.01 -13.55
C PHE A 489 35.89 14.99 -13.18
N SER A 490 35.54 15.91 -14.07
CA SER A 490 34.47 16.88 -13.84
C SER A 490 33.11 16.20 -13.66
N TRP A 491 32.77 15.23 -14.51
CA TRP A 491 31.56 14.46 -14.37
C TRP A 491 31.52 13.66 -13.08
N CYS A 492 32.64 13.03 -12.70
CA CYS A 492 32.74 12.30 -11.42
C CYS A 492 32.46 13.22 -10.22
N VAL A 493 33.05 14.42 -10.19
CA VAL A 493 32.82 15.39 -9.10
C VAL A 493 31.35 15.85 -9.08
N GLY A 494 30.79 16.18 -10.25
CA GLY A 494 29.39 16.57 -10.36
C GLY A 494 28.41 15.47 -9.93
N LEU A 495 28.66 14.24 -10.37
CA LEU A 495 27.85 13.08 -9.98
C LEU A 495 27.97 12.73 -8.49
N CYS A 496 29.17 12.88 -7.90
CA CYS A 496 29.35 12.73 -6.45
C CYS A 496 28.52 13.75 -5.67
N ALA A 497 28.62 15.03 -6.04
CA ALA A 497 27.87 16.09 -5.38
C ALA A 497 26.35 15.85 -5.50
N LEU A 498 25.88 15.47 -6.68
CA LEU A 498 24.48 15.18 -6.94
C LEU A 498 24.02 13.91 -6.17
N ALA A 499 24.84 12.87 -6.08
CA ALA A 499 24.51 11.65 -5.34
C ALA A 499 24.40 11.90 -3.84
N LEU A 500 25.28 12.71 -3.27
CA LEU A 500 25.21 13.12 -1.86
C LEU A 500 23.96 13.97 -1.59
N PHE A 501 23.64 14.88 -2.50
CA PHE A 501 22.42 15.68 -2.47
C PHE A 501 21.17 14.77 -2.47
N VAL A 502 21.08 13.82 -3.41
CA VAL A 502 19.97 12.85 -3.47
C VAL A 502 19.90 12.01 -2.20
N GLY A 503 21.06 11.61 -1.66
CA GLY A 503 21.12 10.88 -0.40
C GLY A 503 20.56 11.66 0.80
N ALA A 504 20.86 12.96 0.85
CA ALA A 504 20.31 13.86 1.87
C ALA A 504 18.79 14.06 1.71
N ASP A 505 18.34 14.26 0.47
CA ASP A 505 16.93 14.50 0.15
C ASP A 505 16.02 13.27 0.43
N PHE A 506 16.55 12.07 0.23
CA PHE A 506 15.86 10.80 0.55
C PHE A 506 15.99 10.35 2.00
N GLN A 507 16.62 11.13 2.87
CA GLN A 507 16.71 10.82 4.28
C GLN A 507 15.30 10.68 4.89
N GLY A 508 15.01 9.52 5.46
CA GLY A 508 13.68 9.23 6.01
C GLY A 508 12.77 8.40 5.13
N ALA A 509 13.14 8.11 3.88
CA ALA A 509 12.38 7.24 2.97
C ALA A 509 12.64 5.74 3.20
N ASP A 510 13.19 5.35 4.35
CA ASP A 510 13.45 3.95 4.69
C ASP A 510 12.17 3.22 5.10
N PRO A 511 11.96 1.97 4.62
CA PRO A 511 10.82 1.16 5.01
C PRO A 511 10.83 0.83 6.51
N GLY A 512 9.65 0.73 7.12
CA GLY A 512 9.48 0.31 8.51
C GLY A 512 9.59 1.43 9.55
N ARG A 513 9.72 2.70 9.16
CA ARG A 513 9.65 3.82 10.11
C ARG A 513 8.25 3.96 10.70
N ARG A 514 8.19 4.15 12.02
CA ARG A 514 6.95 4.48 12.72
C ARG A 514 6.57 5.94 12.44
N GLY A 515 5.30 6.18 12.09
CA GLY A 515 4.83 7.55 11.87
C GLY A 515 5.04 8.40 13.14
N GLY A 516 5.81 9.46 13.03
CA GLY A 516 6.23 10.35 14.14
C GLY A 516 7.74 10.54 14.26
N GLU A 517 8.56 9.67 13.68
CA GLU A 517 10.03 9.78 13.71
C GLU A 517 10.56 10.61 12.52
N VAL A 518 10.06 11.83 12.33
CA VAL A 518 10.64 12.75 11.34
C VAL A 518 11.68 13.60 12.05
N GLU A 519 12.96 13.21 11.92
CA GLU A 519 14.06 14.04 12.36
C GLU A 519 14.22 15.28 11.45
N GLN A 520 14.22 16.41 12.10
CA GLN A 520 14.69 17.76 11.81
C GLN A 520 15.05 18.12 10.35
N PHE A 521 14.07 18.65 9.63
CA PHE A 521 14.16 19.29 8.33
C PHE A 521 15.15 20.51 8.23
N PRO A 522 15.49 21.26 9.31
CA PRO A 522 16.24 22.52 9.15
C PRO A 522 17.72 22.37 8.84
N VAL A 523 18.35 21.22 9.10
CA VAL A 523 19.81 21.06 8.91
C VAL A 523 20.16 20.61 7.48
N ILE A 524 19.23 19.99 6.77
CA ILE A 524 19.47 19.42 5.44
C ILE A 524 19.54 20.51 4.37
N MET A 525 18.68 21.51 4.43
CA MET A 525 18.56 22.56 3.40
C MET A 525 19.85 23.38 3.16
N PRO A 526 20.62 23.80 4.17
CA PRO A 526 21.90 24.44 3.94
C PRO A 526 22.93 23.50 3.28
N LEU A 527 22.95 22.21 3.66
CA LEU A 527 23.83 21.23 3.04
C LEU A 527 23.48 21.01 1.58
N GLU A 528 22.21 20.95 1.25
CA GLU A 528 21.71 20.83 -0.11
C GLU A 528 22.14 22.01 -0.98
N LEU A 529 22.01 23.22 -0.48
CA LEU A 529 22.48 24.43 -1.19
C LEU A 529 23.99 24.42 -1.43
N VAL A 530 24.78 23.97 -0.47
CA VAL A 530 26.23 23.80 -0.61
C VAL A 530 26.58 22.78 -1.69
N LEU A 531 25.89 21.62 -1.69
CA LEU A 531 26.12 20.55 -2.67
C LEU A 531 25.73 20.99 -4.10
N VAL A 532 24.61 21.71 -4.26
CA VAL A 532 24.22 22.30 -5.54
C VAL A 532 25.24 23.37 -5.99
N ALA A 533 25.70 24.21 -5.07
CA ALA A 533 26.73 25.19 -5.36
C ALA A 533 28.05 24.53 -5.82
N LEU A 534 28.46 23.44 -5.15
CA LEU A 534 29.64 22.66 -5.55
C LEU A 534 29.46 22.07 -6.96
N TYR A 535 28.32 21.50 -7.25
CA TYR A 535 28.00 20.95 -8.58
C TYR A 535 28.10 22.02 -9.69
N LEU A 536 27.68 23.24 -9.41
CA LEU A 536 27.69 24.34 -10.36
C LEU A 536 29.06 25.04 -10.46
N LEU A 537 29.83 25.15 -9.37
CA LEU A 537 31.08 25.90 -9.29
C LEU A 537 32.30 25.06 -9.65
N VAL A 538 32.32 23.77 -9.36
CA VAL A 538 33.47 22.89 -9.62
C VAL A 538 33.92 22.94 -11.09
N PRO A 539 33.06 22.90 -12.10
CA PRO A 539 33.48 23.04 -13.50
C PRO A 539 34.20 24.37 -13.79
N ARG A 540 33.84 25.46 -13.07
CA ARG A 540 34.48 26.77 -13.24
C ARG A 540 35.82 26.88 -12.52
N LEU A 541 35.92 26.27 -11.31
CA LEU A 541 37.16 26.28 -10.52
C LEU A 541 38.29 25.48 -11.15
N VAL A 542 37.93 24.49 -11.97
CA VAL A 542 38.89 23.64 -12.68
C VAL A 542 39.16 24.11 -14.12
N GLY A 543 38.67 25.30 -14.50
CA GLY A 543 38.97 25.92 -15.78
C GLY A 543 38.28 25.28 -17.00
N TRP A 544 37.00 24.99 -16.89
CA TRP A 544 36.22 24.22 -17.87
C TRP A 544 35.06 24.99 -18.48
#